data_86ef290f450322fc833de2d01781d29d
#
_entry.id   86ef290f450322fc833de2d01781d29d
#
_cell.length_a   1.000
_cell.length_b   1.000
_cell.length_c   1.000
_cell.angle_alpha   90.00
_cell.angle_beta   90.00
_cell.angle_gamma   90.00
#
_symmetry.space_group_name_H-M   'P 1'
#
loop_
_entity.id
_entity.type
_entity.pdbx_description
1 polymer ?
#
loop_
_entity_poly.entity_id
_entity_poly.type
_entity_poly.pdbx_seq_one_letter_code
_entity_poly.pdbx_strand_id
1 'polypeptide(L)'
;MGQIVEQAGGVGLNANTSSEATRYFYSFPANKLELWMSLESDRFLDPVFREFYKEKEVILEERRMRIENSPIGQMVEKFIDTAFKVHPYRRPVIGYDQDIRNLTPENVKKFFDAYYVPSNLTIAIVGDVNPAEVKKLAQTYFGRYQSKPKPQQQLPIEPQQTATKEVTLELSTQPWYLEGYHRPAITDSDNAVYEIIGSLLSDGRTSRLYKSLVEKQNLALTAEGSSGFPGDKYPNLIFFYALTSPGKTVDEIAIALRQEIEKLKTEPVSAVELTRLKTQARAGLLRGLNSNSGMAEQLLEYEVKTGSWRNLFGQLDKIAAVTPEDIQRVAKATFTPENRIVGKLLSKQPG
;
A
#
# COMPACT_ATOMS: atom_id res chain seq x y z
N MET A 1 22.94 -14.95 -8.34
CA MET A 1 22.96 -13.63 -7.69
C MET A 1 22.98 -13.77 -6.16
N GLY A 2 22.04 -14.47 -5.51
CA GLY A 2 21.95 -14.60 -4.07
C GLY A 2 23.28 -15.01 -3.39
N GLN A 3 23.90 -16.09 -3.87
CA GLN A 3 25.19 -16.56 -3.34
C GLN A 3 26.31 -15.50 -3.43
N ILE A 4 26.37 -14.73 -4.53
CA ILE A 4 27.38 -13.65 -4.68
C ILE A 4 27.14 -12.55 -3.65
N VAL A 5 25.86 -12.18 -3.45
CA VAL A 5 25.46 -11.15 -2.47
C VAL A 5 25.83 -11.60 -1.05
N GLU A 6 25.47 -12.82 -0.66
CA GLU A 6 25.78 -13.38 0.67
C GLU A 6 27.29 -13.51 0.91
N GLN A 7 28.04 -14.05 -0.05
CA GLN A 7 29.50 -14.16 0.06
C GLN A 7 30.22 -12.81 0.15
N ALA A 8 29.62 -11.77 -0.42
CA ALA A 8 30.16 -10.41 -0.34
C ALA A 8 29.70 -9.66 0.93
N GLY A 9 28.98 -10.32 1.85
CA GLY A 9 28.48 -9.74 3.09
C GLY A 9 27.16 -8.96 2.92
N GLY A 10 26.44 -9.16 1.80
CA GLY A 10 25.13 -8.58 1.60
C GLY A 10 24.05 -9.27 2.42
N VAL A 11 23.09 -8.50 2.92
CA VAL A 11 21.97 -8.99 3.74
C VAL A 11 20.64 -8.42 3.25
N GLY A 12 19.57 -9.16 3.50
CA GLY A 12 18.19 -8.71 3.22
C GLY A 12 17.88 -8.61 1.74
N LEU A 13 18.53 -9.39 0.86
CA LEU A 13 18.19 -9.45 -0.56
C LEU A 13 16.75 -9.91 -0.73
N ASN A 14 15.92 -9.01 -1.24
CA ASN A 14 14.51 -9.27 -1.49
C ASN A 14 13.94 -8.36 -2.57
N ALA A 15 12.71 -8.64 -2.98
CA ALA A 15 11.92 -7.81 -3.86
C ALA A 15 10.45 -7.84 -3.42
N ASN A 16 9.73 -6.75 -3.67
CA ASN A 16 8.29 -6.71 -3.49
C ASN A 16 7.61 -5.95 -4.63
N THR A 17 6.36 -6.28 -4.85
CA THR A 17 5.49 -5.59 -5.81
C THR A 17 4.29 -5.03 -5.08
N SER A 18 4.00 -3.76 -5.33
CA SER A 18 2.77 -3.07 -4.91
C SER A 18 1.91 -2.73 -6.13
N SER A 19 0.81 -2.05 -5.91
CA SER A 19 -0.04 -1.54 -7.00
C SER A 19 0.65 -0.52 -7.90
N GLU A 20 1.72 0.14 -7.43
CA GLU A 20 2.40 1.23 -8.14
C GLU A 20 3.82 0.93 -8.57
N ALA A 21 4.52 0.01 -7.90
CA ALA A 21 5.93 -0.21 -8.15
C ALA A 21 6.40 -1.62 -7.80
N THR A 22 7.45 -2.08 -8.47
CA THR A 22 8.26 -3.21 -8.03
C THR A 22 9.56 -2.67 -7.48
N ARG A 23 9.94 -3.12 -6.28
CA ARG A 23 11.16 -2.70 -5.58
C ARG A 23 12.08 -3.88 -5.39
N TYR A 24 13.39 -3.62 -5.55
CA TYR A 24 14.49 -4.57 -5.32
C TYR A 24 15.43 -3.93 -4.31
N PHE A 25 15.74 -4.62 -3.24
CA PHE A 25 16.51 -4.03 -2.15
C PHE A 25 17.36 -5.05 -1.43
N TYR A 26 18.49 -4.58 -0.93
CA TYR A 26 19.39 -5.27 -0.01
C TYR A 26 20.46 -4.30 0.52
N SER A 27 21.13 -4.69 1.58
CA SER A 27 22.22 -3.90 2.15
C SER A 27 23.56 -4.57 1.90
N PHE A 28 24.56 -3.76 1.59
CA PHE A 28 25.94 -4.19 1.40
C PHE A 28 26.90 -3.44 2.33
N PRO A 29 28.07 -4.01 2.68
CA PRO A 29 29.21 -3.23 3.21
C PRO A 29 29.59 -2.09 2.24
N ALA A 30 29.95 -0.91 2.76
CA ALA A 30 30.21 0.28 1.95
C ALA A 30 31.28 0.03 0.86
N ASN A 31 32.29 -0.79 1.15
CA ASN A 31 33.36 -1.16 0.20
C ASN A 31 32.87 -2.12 -0.93
N LYS A 32 31.60 -2.45 -0.99
CA LYS A 32 30.98 -3.29 -2.04
C LYS A 32 30.01 -2.51 -2.95
N LEU A 33 30.04 -1.18 -2.89
CA LEU A 33 29.21 -0.32 -3.73
C LEU A 33 29.33 -0.63 -5.22
N GLU A 34 30.58 -0.80 -5.71
CA GLU A 34 30.82 -1.10 -7.13
C GLU A 34 30.28 -2.47 -7.53
N LEU A 35 30.39 -3.48 -6.65
CA LEU A 35 29.77 -4.78 -6.88
C LEU A 35 28.23 -4.67 -6.98
N TRP A 36 27.62 -3.85 -6.12
CA TRP A 36 26.17 -3.57 -6.21
C TRP A 36 25.82 -2.95 -7.56
N MET A 37 26.56 -1.93 -8.00
CA MET A 37 26.34 -1.27 -9.30
C MET A 37 26.43 -2.26 -10.46
N SER A 38 27.42 -3.15 -10.43
CA SER A 38 27.61 -4.18 -11.47
C SER A 38 26.45 -5.16 -11.50
N LEU A 39 26.09 -5.74 -10.34
CA LEU A 39 25.03 -6.75 -10.26
C LEU A 39 23.65 -6.19 -10.68
N GLU A 40 23.31 -5.01 -10.18
CA GLU A 40 22.01 -4.41 -10.50
C GLU A 40 21.94 -3.93 -11.95
N SER A 41 22.99 -3.31 -12.45
CA SER A 41 22.99 -2.90 -13.85
C SER A 41 22.84 -4.08 -14.79
N ASP A 42 23.55 -5.18 -14.58
CA ASP A 42 23.43 -6.37 -15.43
C ASP A 42 22.04 -7.01 -15.33
N ARG A 43 21.44 -7.08 -14.15
CA ARG A 43 20.09 -7.61 -13.96
C ARG A 43 19.02 -6.86 -14.76
N PHE A 44 19.14 -5.54 -14.86
CA PHE A 44 18.19 -4.72 -15.59
C PHE A 44 18.55 -4.56 -17.08
N LEU A 45 19.81 -4.80 -17.46
CA LEU A 45 20.24 -4.69 -18.86
C LEU A 45 19.97 -5.98 -19.66
N ASP A 46 20.28 -7.14 -19.08
CA ASP A 46 20.16 -8.44 -19.75
C ASP A 46 19.52 -9.49 -18.83
N PRO A 47 18.19 -9.39 -18.63
CA PRO A 47 17.47 -10.31 -17.75
C PRO A 47 17.42 -11.72 -18.31
N VAL A 48 17.62 -12.71 -17.47
CA VAL A 48 17.56 -14.12 -17.83
C VAL A 48 16.30 -14.74 -17.25
N PHE A 49 15.37 -15.18 -18.10
CA PHE A 49 14.11 -15.82 -17.71
C PHE A 49 14.24 -17.35 -17.56
N ARG A 50 15.30 -17.81 -16.88
CA ARG A 50 15.42 -19.22 -16.51
C ARG A 50 14.34 -19.57 -15.50
N GLU A 51 13.95 -20.82 -15.42
CA GLU A 51 12.98 -21.32 -14.43
C GLU A 51 11.60 -20.63 -14.48
N PHE A 52 11.26 -19.91 -15.57
CA PHE A 52 9.98 -19.19 -15.71
C PHE A 52 8.76 -20.03 -15.28
N TYR A 53 8.69 -21.27 -15.78
CA TYR A 53 7.54 -22.16 -15.47
C TYR A 53 7.51 -22.57 -14.00
N LYS A 54 8.66 -22.79 -13.41
CA LYS A 54 8.77 -23.11 -11.97
C LYS A 54 8.32 -21.92 -11.11
N GLU A 55 8.79 -20.71 -11.44
CA GLU A 55 8.37 -19.48 -10.75
C GLU A 55 6.87 -19.22 -10.94
N LYS A 56 6.32 -19.51 -12.12
CA LYS A 56 4.87 -19.40 -12.34
C LYS A 56 4.07 -20.31 -11.40
N GLU A 57 4.50 -21.56 -11.19
CA GLU A 57 3.87 -22.48 -10.22
C GLU A 57 4.00 -21.96 -8.78
N VAL A 58 5.14 -21.37 -8.42
CA VAL A 58 5.33 -20.73 -7.10
C VAL A 58 4.32 -19.58 -6.89
N ILE A 59 4.12 -18.72 -7.89
CA ILE A 59 3.14 -17.62 -7.82
C ILE A 59 1.71 -18.16 -7.74
N LEU A 60 1.37 -19.23 -8.46
CA LEU A 60 0.05 -19.88 -8.36
C LEU A 60 -0.18 -20.45 -6.96
N GLU A 61 0.83 -21.06 -6.35
CA GLU A 61 0.73 -21.57 -4.98
C GLU A 61 0.61 -20.42 -3.96
N GLU A 62 1.35 -19.33 -4.15
CA GLU A 62 1.22 -18.15 -3.31
C GLU A 62 -0.20 -17.55 -3.41
N ARG A 63 -0.76 -17.45 -4.62
CA ARG A 63 -2.15 -17.03 -4.81
C ARG A 63 -3.12 -17.97 -4.10
N ARG A 64 -2.91 -19.29 -4.22
CA ARG A 64 -3.75 -20.27 -3.53
C ARG A 64 -3.75 -20.04 -2.02
N MET A 65 -2.57 -19.84 -1.41
CA MET A 65 -2.46 -19.63 0.03
C MET A 65 -3.06 -18.27 0.46
N ARG A 66 -2.79 -17.19 -0.29
CA ARG A 66 -3.18 -15.84 0.12
C ARG A 66 -4.61 -15.46 -0.23
N ILE A 67 -5.17 -16.03 -1.29
CA ILE A 67 -6.50 -15.68 -1.79
C ILE A 67 -7.44 -16.90 -1.70
N GLU A 68 -7.16 -18.00 -2.43
CA GLU A 68 -8.14 -19.07 -2.61
C GLU A 68 -8.44 -19.83 -1.32
N ASN A 69 -7.42 -20.11 -0.51
CA ASN A 69 -7.54 -20.75 0.81
C ASN A 69 -7.73 -19.76 1.96
N SER A 70 -7.79 -18.46 1.67
CA SER A 70 -7.97 -17.39 2.65
C SER A 70 -9.34 -16.75 2.50
N PRO A 71 -10.30 -17.00 3.39
CA PRO A 71 -11.61 -16.36 3.31
C PRO A 71 -11.54 -14.83 3.27
N ILE A 72 -10.68 -14.23 4.09
CA ILE A 72 -10.48 -12.77 4.07
C ILE A 72 -9.77 -12.32 2.78
N GLY A 73 -8.85 -13.11 2.23
CA GLY A 73 -8.21 -12.84 0.96
C GLY A 73 -9.22 -12.78 -0.20
N GLN A 74 -10.14 -13.76 -0.26
CA GLN A 74 -11.26 -13.76 -1.22
C GLN A 74 -12.15 -12.54 -1.04
N MET A 75 -12.46 -12.19 0.21
CA MET A 75 -13.29 -11.02 0.50
C MET A 75 -12.61 -9.72 0.06
N VAL A 76 -11.33 -9.53 0.33
CA VAL A 76 -10.56 -8.34 -0.08
C VAL A 76 -10.51 -8.24 -1.61
N GLU A 77 -10.26 -9.35 -2.33
CA GLU A 77 -10.28 -9.37 -3.80
C GLU A 77 -11.64 -8.91 -4.35
N LYS A 78 -12.75 -9.43 -3.80
CA LYS A 78 -14.09 -9.01 -4.19
C LYS A 78 -14.41 -7.57 -3.80
N PHE A 79 -13.93 -7.13 -2.65
CA PHE A 79 -14.13 -5.77 -2.16
C PHE A 79 -13.47 -4.74 -3.09
N ILE A 80 -12.20 -4.94 -3.49
CA ILE A 80 -11.53 -4.01 -4.42
C ILE A 80 -12.15 -4.03 -5.81
N ASP A 81 -12.60 -5.20 -6.30
CA ASP A 81 -13.30 -5.32 -7.58
C ASP A 81 -14.67 -4.60 -7.56
N THR A 82 -15.34 -4.58 -6.39
CA THR A 82 -16.59 -3.83 -6.16
C THR A 82 -16.32 -2.33 -6.04
N ALA A 83 -15.26 -1.94 -5.35
CA ALA A 83 -14.89 -0.55 -5.12
C ALA A 83 -14.54 0.18 -6.43
N PHE A 84 -13.72 -0.44 -7.27
CA PHE A 84 -13.22 0.16 -8.51
C PHE A 84 -13.88 -0.48 -9.74
N LYS A 85 -14.49 0.34 -10.58
CA LYS A 85 -15.15 -0.12 -11.82
C LYS A 85 -14.17 -0.25 -12.98
N VAL A 86 -13.29 0.73 -13.14
CA VAL A 86 -12.39 0.83 -14.29
C VAL A 86 -10.92 0.99 -13.92
N HIS A 87 -10.61 1.63 -12.78
CA HIS A 87 -9.23 1.86 -12.38
C HIS A 87 -8.52 0.53 -12.06
N PRO A 88 -7.22 0.35 -12.43
CA PRO A 88 -6.47 -0.89 -12.19
C PRO A 88 -6.36 -1.32 -10.72
N TYR A 89 -6.62 -0.44 -9.77
CA TYR A 89 -6.70 -0.80 -8.34
C TYR A 89 -7.76 -1.87 -8.02
N ARG A 90 -8.66 -2.16 -8.95
CA ARG A 90 -9.58 -3.29 -8.83
C ARG A 90 -8.91 -4.66 -8.88
N ARG A 91 -7.67 -4.73 -9.37
CA ARG A 91 -6.95 -5.99 -9.57
C ARG A 91 -6.08 -6.33 -8.37
N PRO A 92 -6.07 -7.58 -7.90
CA PRO A 92 -5.12 -8.00 -6.88
C PRO A 92 -3.69 -7.91 -7.43
N VAL A 93 -2.74 -7.50 -6.60
CA VAL A 93 -1.32 -7.37 -7.00
C VAL A 93 -0.74 -8.69 -7.51
N ILE A 94 -1.14 -9.81 -6.91
CA ILE A 94 -0.69 -11.15 -7.34
C ILE A 94 -1.27 -11.57 -8.71
N GLY A 95 -2.29 -10.87 -9.20
CA GLY A 95 -2.98 -11.21 -10.45
C GLY A 95 -4.12 -12.23 -10.27
N TYR A 96 -4.93 -12.41 -11.32
CA TYR A 96 -5.96 -13.45 -11.36
C TYR A 96 -5.37 -14.79 -11.81
N ASP A 97 -5.90 -15.90 -11.32
CA ASP A 97 -5.42 -17.26 -11.61
C ASP A 97 -5.29 -17.52 -13.12
N GLN A 98 -6.34 -17.18 -13.87
CA GLN A 98 -6.35 -17.37 -15.33
C GLN A 98 -5.27 -16.55 -16.04
N ASP A 99 -5.02 -15.32 -15.60
CA ASP A 99 -3.98 -14.45 -16.19
C ASP A 99 -2.60 -15.04 -15.93
N ILE A 100 -2.34 -15.51 -14.70
CA ILE A 100 -1.05 -16.14 -14.34
C ILE A 100 -0.83 -17.40 -15.18
N ARG A 101 -1.84 -18.27 -15.32
CA ARG A 101 -1.74 -19.51 -16.11
C ARG A 101 -1.43 -19.22 -17.58
N ASN A 102 -1.96 -18.14 -18.12
CA ASN A 102 -1.78 -17.76 -19.53
C ASN A 102 -0.46 -17.01 -19.78
N LEU A 103 0.32 -16.64 -18.75
CA LEU A 103 1.60 -15.98 -18.93
C LEU A 103 2.59 -16.89 -19.65
N THR A 104 3.31 -16.30 -20.60
CA THR A 104 4.43 -16.93 -21.34
C THR A 104 5.72 -16.12 -21.13
N PRO A 105 6.90 -16.72 -21.38
CA PRO A 105 8.17 -15.98 -21.36
C PRO A 105 8.16 -14.74 -22.28
N GLU A 106 7.50 -14.83 -23.41
CA GLU A 106 7.38 -13.72 -24.38
C GLU A 106 6.52 -12.58 -23.79
N ASN A 107 5.46 -12.88 -23.03
CA ASN A 107 4.66 -11.86 -22.35
C ASN A 107 5.51 -11.11 -21.31
N VAL A 108 6.27 -11.85 -20.50
CA VAL A 108 7.15 -11.27 -19.49
C VAL A 108 8.25 -10.45 -20.13
N LYS A 109 8.86 -10.94 -21.22
CA LYS A 109 9.86 -10.18 -21.96
C LYS A 109 9.29 -8.88 -22.53
N LYS A 110 8.12 -8.92 -23.16
CA LYS A 110 7.44 -7.71 -23.66
C LYS A 110 7.18 -6.69 -22.57
N PHE A 111 6.70 -7.15 -21.41
CA PHE A 111 6.48 -6.29 -20.25
C PHE A 111 7.80 -5.68 -19.77
N PHE A 112 8.85 -6.49 -19.63
CA PHE A 112 10.17 -6.03 -19.22
C PHE A 112 10.70 -4.97 -20.18
N ASP A 113 10.70 -5.25 -21.48
CA ASP A 113 11.20 -4.33 -22.53
C ASP A 113 10.43 -2.99 -22.56
N ALA A 114 9.16 -3.00 -22.15
CA ALA A 114 8.32 -1.80 -22.12
C ALA A 114 8.49 -0.98 -20.84
N TYR A 115 8.61 -1.62 -19.68
CA TYR A 115 8.55 -0.94 -18.39
C TYR A 115 9.89 -0.84 -17.67
N TYR A 116 10.84 -1.74 -17.92
CA TYR A 116 12.18 -1.73 -17.32
C TYR A 116 13.14 -0.92 -18.20
N VAL A 117 12.86 0.37 -18.29
CA VAL A 117 13.63 1.34 -19.10
C VAL A 117 14.24 2.39 -18.16
N PRO A 118 15.38 3.00 -18.51
CA PRO A 118 16.10 3.94 -17.63
C PRO A 118 15.21 5.07 -17.09
N SER A 119 14.35 5.62 -17.95
CA SER A 119 13.42 6.70 -17.58
C SER A 119 12.32 6.29 -16.59
N ASN A 120 12.16 4.99 -16.34
CA ASN A 120 11.19 4.41 -15.39
C ASN A 120 11.88 3.69 -14.22
N LEU A 121 13.20 3.81 -14.08
CA LEU A 121 13.99 3.29 -12.96
C LEU A 121 14.39 4.43 -12.04
N THR A 122 14.21 4.22 -10.74
CA THR A 122 14.70 5.12 -9.70
C THR A 122 15.59 4.32 -8.75
N ILE A 123 16.76 4.85 -8.43
CA ILE A 123 17.73 4.22 -7.55
C ILE A 123 17.95 5.13 -6.34
N ALA A 124 17.83 4.56 -5.13
CA ALA A 124 18.24 5.21 -3.90
C ALA A 124 19.40 4.44 -3.28
N ILE A 125 20.48 5.15 -2.96
CA ILE A 125 21.65 4.63 -2.27
C ILE A 125 21.85 5.45 -1.01
N VAL A 126 21.79 4.77 0.14
CA VAL A 126 21.85 5.41 1.45
C VAL A 126 22.86 4.66 2.32
N GLY A 127 23.77 5.39 2.94
CA GLY A 127 24.78 4.82 3.83
C GLY A 127 26.09 5.61 3.82
N ASP A 128 27.18 4.95 4.20
CA ASP A 128 28.53 5.52 4.16
C ASP A 128 29.07 5.50 2.72
N VAL A 129 28.64 6.50 1.93
CA VAL A 129 28.98 6.63 0.52
C VAL A 129 29.31 8.07 0.14
N ASN A 130 30.21 8.23 -0.83
CA ASN A 130 30.52 9.54 -1.41
C ASN A 130 29.60 9.79 -2.63
N PRO A 131 28.75 10.84 -2.63
CA PRO A 131 27.82 11.09 -3.73
C PRO A 131 28.50 11.28 -5.10
N ALA A 132 29.70 11.84 -5.16
CA ALA A 132 30.43 12.02 -6.42
C ALA A 132 30.91 10.66 -6.99
N GLU A 133 31.36 9.77 -6.12
CA GLU A 133 31.74 8.40 -6.49
C GLU A 133 30.52 7.59 -6.94
N VAL A 134 29.42 7.65 -6.17
CA VAL A 134 28.13 7.00 -6.55
C VAL A 134 27.72 7.45 -7.94
N LYS A 135 27.76 8.76 -8.22
CA LYS A 135 27.39 9.31 -9.53
C LYS A 135 28.30 8.78 -10.64
N LYS A 136 29.61 8.73 -10.40
CA LYS A 136 30.59 8.20 -11.38
C LYS A 136 30.32 6.71 -11.68
N LEU A 137 30.15 5.90 -10.64
CA LEU A 137 29.84 4.48 -10.79
C LEU A 137 28.48 4.27 -11.49
N ALA A 138 27.46 5.02 -11.12
CA ALA A 138 26.17 4.96 -11.79
C ALA A 138 26.29 5.29 -13.29
N GLN A 139 27.06 6.30 -13.66
CA GLN A 139 27.32 6.62 -15.06
C GLN A 139 28.06 5.49 -15.79
N THR A 140 29.02 4.84 -15.14
CA THR A 140 29.77 3.72 -15.73
C THR A 140 28.89 2.51 -15.97
N TYR A 141 28.10 2.12 -14.98
CA TYR A 141 27.32 0.87 -15.02
C TYR A 141 25.95 1.03 -15.66
N PHE A 142 25.17 2.03 -15.29
CA PHE A 142 23.83 2.28 -15.83
C PHE A 142 23.83 3.15 -17.09
N GLY A 143 24.91 3.89 -17.40
CA GLY A 143 25.05 4.63 -18.63
C GLY A 143 25.12 3.78 -19.90
N ARG A 144 25.24 2.45 -19.76
CA ARG A 144 25.20 1.48 -20.87
C ARG A 144 23.78 1.29 -21.43
N TYR A 145 22.75 1.70 -20.70
CA TYR A 145 21.37 1.57 -21.15
C TYR A 145 21.06 2.54 -22.30
N GLN A 146 20.33 2.05 -23.28
CA GLN A 146 19.75 2.92 -24.29
C GLN A 146 18.61 3.74 -23.69
N SER A 147 18.64 5.04 -23.94
CA SER A 147 17.53 5.92 -23.54
C SER A 147 16.25 5.49 -24.24
N LYS A 148 15.21 5.29 -23.47
CA LYS A 148 13.85 5.03 -23.96
C LYS A 148 12.87 5.93 -23.22
N PRO A 149 11.79 6.41 -23.84
CA PRO A 149 10.80 7.22 -23.16
C PRO A 149 10.14 6.42 -22.04
N LYS A 150 9.75 7.12 -20.99
CA LYS A 150 8.96 6.52 -19.91
C LYS A 150 7.63 6.03 -20.47
N PRO A 151 7.21 4.80 -20.13
CA PRO A 151 5.92 4.29 -20.58
C PRO A 151 4.80 5.23 -20.14
N GLN A 152 4.00 5.67 -21.09
CA GLN A 152 2.81 6.47 -20.80
C GLN A 152 1.67 5.52 -20.51
N GLN A 153 1.19 5.54 -19.28
CA GLN A 153 -0.03 4.84 -18.89
C GLN A 153 -1.17 5.85 -18.85
N GLN A 154 -2.10 5.74 -19.78
CA GLN A 154 -3.38 6.42 -19.69
C GLN A 154 -4.30 5.55 -18.82
N LEU A 155 -4.28 5.81 -17.52
CA LEU A 155 -5.18 5.11 -16.61
C LEU A 155 -6.59 5.69 -16.74
N PRO A 156 -7.62 4.83 -16.80
CA PRO A 156 -8.99 5.30 -16.79
C PRO A 156 -9.31 5.98 -15.46
N ILE A 157 -10.03 7.09 -15.55
CA ILE A 157 -10.51 7.80 -14.35
C ILE A 157 -11.70 7.02 -13.80
N GLU A 158 -11.62 6.66 -12.51
CA GLU A 158 -12.73 6.00 -11.83
C GLU A 158 -13.95 6.95 -11.80
N PRO A 159 -15.13 6.52 -12.26
CA PRO A 159 -16.32 7.35 -12.21
C PRO A 159 -16.75 7.59 -10.77
N GLN A 160 -17.30 8.78 -10.52
CA GLN A 160 -17.84 9.10 -9.20
C GLN A 160 -18.95 8.11 -8.83
N GLN A 161 -18.87 7.56 -7.62
CA GLN A 161 -19.87 6.69 -7.06
C GLN A 161 -21.10 7.50 -6.65
N THR A 162 -22.30 6.98 -6.91
CA THR A 162 -23.59 7.66 -6.65
C THR A 162 -24.49 6.93 -5.67
N ALA A 163 -24.07 5.74 -5.23
CA ALA A 163 -24.81 4.94 -4.25
C ALA A 163 -23.84 4.01 -3.50
N THR A 164 -24.21 3.59 -2.29
CA THR A 164 -23.47 2.56 -1.55
C THR A 164 -23.33 1.30 -2.41
N LYS A 165 -22.12 0.76 -2.49
CA LYS A 165 -21.85 -0.56 -3.07
C LYS A 165 -21.69 -1.57 -1.95
N GLU A 166 -22.19 -2.78 -2.14
CA GLU A 166 -22.04 -3.85 -1.15
C GLU A 166 -21.70 -5.17 -1.83
N VAL A 167 -20.82 -5.95 -1.19
CA VAL A 167 -20.51 -7.32 -1.56
C VAL A 167 -20.56 -8.21 -0.32
N THR A 168 -21.19 -9.36 -0.45
CA THR A 168 -21.29 -10.36 0.61
C THR A 168 -20.74 -11.69 0.12
N LEU A 169 -19.92 -12.33 0.95
CA LEU A 169 -19.49 -13.72 0.77
C LEU A 169 -19.88 -14.54 1.99
N GLU A 170 -20.27 -15.79 1.75
CA GLU A 170 -20.56 -16.76 2.80
C GLU A 170 -19.55 -17.91 2.72
N LEU A 171 -18.65 -17.98 3.69
CA LEU A 171 -17.58 -18.97 3.72
C LEU A 171 -17.47 -19.59 5.13
N SER A 172 -16.84 -20.75 5.23
CA SER A 172 -16.58 -21.42 6.52
C SER A 172 -15.46 -20.69 7.26
N THR A 173 -15.81 -19.58 7.93
CA THR A 173 -14.86 -18.72 8.65
C THR A 173 -15.57 -17.88 9.69
N GLN A 174 -14.81 -17.23 10.56
CA GLN A 174 -15.31 -16.16 11.42
C GLN A 174 -15.72 -14.94 10.60
N PRO A 175 -16.85 -14.26 10.91
CA PRO A 175 -17.31 -13.14 10.11
C PRO A 175 -16.38 -11.93 10.18
N TRP A 176 -16.25 -11.23 9.05
CA TRP A 176 -15.52 -9.97 8.92
C TRP A 176 -16.41 -8.89 8.32
N TYR A 177 -16.23 -7.69 8.83
CA TYR A 177 -16.82 -6.48 8.26
C TYR A 177 -15.73 -5.60 7.65
N LEU A 178 -15.98 -5.12 6.43
CA LEU A 178 -15.11 -4.21 5.68
C LEU A 178 -15.93 -2.98 5.27
N GLU A 179 -15.35 -1.80 5.40
CA GLU A 179 -15.96 -0.56 4.92
C GLU A 179 -14.88 0.38 4.37
N GLY A 180 -15.13 0.94 3.19
CA GLY A 180 -14.20 1.86 2.54
C GLY A 180 -14.92 3.02 1.89
N TYR A 181 -14.15 4.10 1.65
CA TYR A 181 -14.63 5.32 1.00
C TYR A 181 -13.56 5.83 0.06
N HIS A 182 -13.94 6.22 -1.16
CA HIS A 182 -13.01 6.84 -2.09
C HIS A 182 -12.44 8.13 -1.52
N ARG A 183 -11.15 8.32 -1.72
CA ARG A 183 -10.39 9.50 -1.35
C ARG A 183 -9.43 9.91 -2.47
N PRO A 184 -8.96 11.17 -2.49
CA PRO A 184 -7.94 11.63 -3.43
C PRO A 184 -6.59 10.91 -3.26
N ALA A 185 -5.70 11.10 -4.23
CA ALA A 185 -4.32 10.60 -4.24
C ALA A 185 -3.44 11.22 -3.15
N ILE A 186 -2.26 10.63 -2.90
CA ILE A 186 -1.24 11.15 -1.96
C ILE A 186 -0.80 12.58 -2.27
N THR A 187 -0.92 13.03 -3.52
CA THR A 187 -0.54 14.38 -3.94
C THR A 187 -1.58 15.45 -3.63
N ASP A 188 -2.76 15.05 -3.18
CA ASP A 188 -3.83 15.97 -2.82
C ASP A 188 -3.48 16.80 -1.57
N SER A 189 -3.99 18.03 -1.51
CA SER A 189 -3.77 18.95 -0.37
C SER A 189 -4.31 18.38 0.95
N ASP A 190 -5.39 17.59 0.91
CA ASP A 190 -6.02 16.98 2.08
C ASP A 190 -5.39 15.65 2.49
N ASN A 191 -4.34 15.17 1.80
CA ASN A 191 -3.71 13.89 2.13
C ASN A 191 -3.31 13.78 3.61
N ALA A 192 -2.70 14.81 4.18
CA ALA A 192 -2.30 14.81 5.60
C ALA A 192 -3.51 14.72 6.55
N VAL A 193 -4.67 15.28 6.15
CA VAL A 193 -5.92 15.19 6.91
C VAL A 193 -6.43 13.74 6.89
N TYR A 194 -6.41 13.09 5.73
CA TYR A 194 -6.78 11.67 5.60
C TYR A 194 -5.87 10.74 6.42
N GLU A 195 -4.57 11.01 6.48
CA GLU A 195 -3.64 10.25 7.32
C GLU A 195 -3.97 10.41 8.81
N ILE A 196 -4.26 11.62 9.25
CA ILE A 196 -4.69 11.88 10.64
C ILE A 196 -6.02 11.19 10.94
N ILE A 197 -7.00 11.26 10.04
CA ILE A 197 -8.29 10.55 10.19
C ILE A 197 -8.07 9.03 10.28
N GLY A 198 -7.26 8.48 9.40
CA GLY A 198 -6.91 7.05 9.42
C GLY A 198 -6.30 6.63 10.75
N SER A 199 -5.28 7.37 11.22
CA SER A 199 -4.63 7.10 12.51
C SER A 199 -5.56 7.29 13.70
N LEU A 200 -6.42 8.30 13.68
CA LEU A 200 -7.41 8.56 14.73
C LEU A 200 -8.40 7.40 14.88
N LEU A 201 -8.91 6.93 13.76
CA LEU A 201 -9.91 5.86 13.74
C LEU A 201 -9.31 4.48 13.98
N SER A 202 -8.11 4.16 13.46
CA SER A 202 -7.69 2.77 13.33
C SER A 202 -6.25 2.45 13.73
N ASP A 203 -5.42 3.42 14.16
CA ASP A 203 -4.01 3.13 14.48
C ASP A 203 -3.82 2.68 15.93
N GLY A 204 -3.72 1.37 16.11
CA GLY A 204 -3.40 0.71 17.36
C GLY A 204 -4.49 0.82 18.43
N ARG A 205 -4.14 0.41 19.66
CA ARG A 205 -5.08 0.30 20.79
C ARG A 205 -5.67 1.63 21.29
N THR A 206 -5.04 2.75 20.95
CA THR A 206 -5.53 4.08 21.33
C THR A 206 -6.50 4.69 20.33
N SER A 207 -6.74 4.03 19.21
CA SER A 207 -7.65 4.46 18.16
C SER A 207 -9.13 4.38 18.62
N ARG A 208 -9.98 5.18 17.97
CA ARG A 208 -11.40 5.24 18.33
C ARG A 208 -12.13 3.92 18.05
N LEU A 209 -11.84 3.28 16.91
CA LEU A 209 -12.47 2.00 16.55
C LEU A 209 -12.04 0.89 17.52
N TYR A 210 -10.76 0.80 17.86
CA TYR A 210 -10.31 -0.21 18.81
C TYR A 210 -10.98 -0.01 20.19
N LYS A 211 -10.96 1.20 20.73
CA LYS A 211 -11.61 1.51 22.01
C LYS A 211 -13.11 1.26 22.01
N SER A 212 -13.79 1.61 20.92
CA SER A 212 -15.24 1.47 20.82
C SER A 212 -15.65 0.01 20.58
N LEU A 213 -15.11 -0.62 19.53
CA LEU A 213 -15.58 -1.92 19.04
C LEU A 213 -14.95 -3.08 19.83
N VAL A 214 -13.67 -2.94 20.25
CA VAL A 214 -12.94 -4.02 20.93
C VAL A 214 -13.07 -3.90 22.44
N GLU A 215 -12.65 -2.76 23.05
CA GLU A 215 -12.57 -2.64 24.50
C GLU A 215 -13.93 -2.41 25.16
N LYS A 216 -14.75 -1.49 24.65
CA LYS A 216 -16.01 -1.09 25.33
C LYS A 216 -17.18 -1.99 25.01
N GLN A 217 -17.38 -2.32 23.72
CA GLN A 217 -18.56 -3.03 23.26
C GLN A 217 -18.34 -4.52 23.04
N ASN A 218 -17.07 -4.98 22.99
CA ASN A 218 -16.69 -6.37 22.69
C ASN A 218 -17.34 -6.92 21.41
N LEU A 219 -17.54 -6.05 20.41
CA LEU A 219 -18.14 -6.42 19.12
C LEU A 219 -17.13 -7.08 18.19
N ALA A 220 -15.85 -6.71 18.32
CA ALA A 220 -14.80 -7.17 17.46
C ALA A 220 -13.58 -7.66 18.28
N LEU A 221 -12.84 -8.63 17.70
CA LEU A 221 -11.54 -9.07 18.22
C LEU A 221 -10.41 -8.14 17.75
N THR A 222 -10.57 -7.54 16.58
CA THR A 222 -9.69 -6.50 16.04
C THR A 222 -10.51 -5.51 15.21
N ALA A 223 -10.07 -4.24 15.20
CA ALA A 223 -10.64 -3.19 14.38
C ALA A 223 -9.50 -2.30 13.92
N GLU A 224 -9.23 -2.32 12.63
CA GLU A 224 -8.08 -1.70 12.00
C GLU A 224 -8.48 -0.99 10.70
N GLY A 225 -7.56 -0.23 10.10
CA GLY A 225 -7.79 0.44 8.84
C GLY A 225 -6.52 1.00 8.23
N SER A 226 -6.67 1.57 7.06
CA SER A 226 -5.61 2.20 6.30
C SER A 226 -6.13 3.39 5.52
N SER A 227 -5.37 4.46 5.49
CA SER A 227 -5.59 5.57 4.58
C SER A 227 -4.65 5.41 3.39
N GLY A 228 -5.15 4.88 2.26
CA GLY A 228 -4.33 4.60 1.09
C GLY A 228 -4.39 3.13 0.63
N PHE A 229 -5.59 2.60 0.42
CA PHE A 229 -5.80 1.21 0.00
C PHE A 229 -6.46 1.13 -1.40
N PRO A 230 -6.02 0.23 -2.30
CA PRO A 230 -4.91 -0.74 -2.21
C PRO A 230 -3.53 -0.13 -2.54
N GLY A 231 -3.46 1.15 -2.82
CA GLY A 231 -2.31 2.00 -3.05
C GLY A 231 -2.73 3.45 -2.91
N ASP A 232 -1.82 4.43 -3.00
CA ASP A 232 -2.12 5.83 -2.72
C ASP A 232 -1.61 6.83 -3.77
N LYS A 233 -0.87 6.36 -4.78
CA LYS A 233 -0.40 7.20 -5.89
C LYS A 233 -1.54 7.84 -6.68
N TYR A 234 -2.66 7.15 -6.82
CA TYR A 234 -3.88 7.57 -7.50
C TYR A 234 -5.04 7.67 -6.51
N PRO A 235 -6.20 8.21 -6.90
CA PRO A 235 -7.40 8.16 -6.07
C PRO A 235 -7.67 6.73 -5.60
N ASN A 236 -7.90 6.58 -4.31
CA ASN A 236 -7.87 5.31 -3.60
C ASN A 236 -8.94 5.27 -2.50
N LEU A 237 -8.79 4.40 -1.50
CA LEU A 237 -9.73 4.28 -0.40
C LEU A 237 -9.09 4.62 0.96
N ILE A 238 -9.83 5.28 1.80
CA ILE A 238 -9.71 5.09 3.25
C ILE A 238 -10.57 3.88 3.60
N PHE A 239 -9.98 2.92 4.30
CA PHE A 239 -10.51 1.56 4.44
C PHE A 239 -10.42 1.10 5.88
N PHE A 240 -11.48 0.45 6.37
CA PHE A 240 -11.58 -0.09 7.73
C PHE A 240 -12.06 -1.52 7.66
N TYR A 241 -11.61 -2.35 8.59
CA TYR A 241 -12.04 -3.73 8.72
C TYR A 241 -12.04 -4.18 10.18
N ALA A 242 -12.92 -5.11 10.50
CA ALA A 242 -13.05 -5.66 11.83
C ALA A 242 -13.41 -7.16 11.79
N LEU A 243 -12.73 -7.94 12.63
CA LEU A 243 -13.05 -9.35 12.88
C LEU A 243 -14.08 -9.43 13.98
N THR A 244 -15.24 -9.99 13.69
CA THR A 244 -16.38 -10.07 14.62
C THR A 244 -16.07 -10.95 15.83
N SER A 245 -16.44 -10.54 17.03
CA SER A 245 -16.37 -11.39 18.23
C SER A 245 -17.39 -12.53 18.17
N PRO A 246 -17.12 -13.66 18.81
CA PRO A 246 -18.10 -14.76 18.91
C PRO A 246 -19.47 -14.29 19.43
N GLY A 247 -20.54 -14.71 18.77
CA GLY A 247 -21.91 -14.34 19.10
C GLY A 247 -22.32 -12.92 18.72
N LYS A 248 -21.48 -12.17 18.02
CA LYS A 248 -21.74 -10.84 17.47
C LYS A 248 -21.92 -10.90 15.96
N THR A 249 -22.48 -9.85 15.39
CA THR A 249 -22.81 -9.74 13.97
C THR A 249 -22.02 -8.64 13.27
N VAL A 250 -21.83 -8.78 11.97
CA VAL A 250 -21.21 -7.72 11.14
C VAL A 250 -22.04 -6.44 11.11
N ASP A 251 -23.38 -6.54 11.31
CA ASP A 251 -24.26 -5.37 11.34
C ASP A 251 -24.11 -4.57 12.63
N GLU A 252 -23.87 -5.22 13.77
CA GLU A 252 -23.51 -4.51 15.02
C GLU A 252 -22.19 -3.74 14.84
N ILE A 253 -21.17 -4.34 14.18
CA ILE A 253 -19.92 -3.66 13.85
C ILE A 253 -20.18 -2.47 12.92
N ALA A 254 -20.98 -2.65 11.87
CA ALA A 254 -21.31 -1.59 10.92
C ALA A 254 -21.91 -0.36 11.61
N ILE A 255 -22.85 -0.60 12.53
CA ILE A 255 -23.50 0.47 13.30
C ILE A 255 -22.47 1.20 14.18
N ALA A 256 -21.67 0.46 14.95
CA ALA A 256 -20.69 1.05 15.87
C ALA A 256 -19.56 1.80 15.13
N LEU A 257 -19.07 1.25 14.01
CA LEU A 257 -18.06 1.90 13.17
C LEU A 257 -18.58 3.24 12.64
N ARG A 258 -19.79 3.24 12.06
CA ARG A 258 -20.42 4.44 11.52
C ARG A 258 -20.72 5.48 12.59
N GLN A 259 -21.02 5.08 13.82
CA GLN A 259 -21.18 6.02 14.95
C GLN A 259 -19.87 6.75 15.24
N GLU A 260 -18.73 6.06 15.21
CA GLU A 260 -17.41 6.72 15.41
C GLU A 260 -17.07 7.65 14.23
N ILE A 261 -17.40 7.26 13.00
CA ILE A 261 -17.24 8.13 11.82
C ILE A 261 -18.15 9.37 11.92
N GLU A 262 -19.40 9.21 12.36
CA GLU A 262 -20.34 10.33 12.48
C GLU A 262 -19.89 11.36 13.51
N LYS A 263 -19.24 10.92 14.61
CA LYS A 263 -18.63 11.84 15.56
C LYS A 263 -17.58 12.75 14.92
N LEU A 264 -16.82 12.27 13.93
CA LEU A 264 -15.86 13.13 13.21
C LEU A 264 -16.52 14.27 12.44
N LYS A 265 -17.77 14.10 12.01
CA LYS A 265 -18.52 15.11 11.28
C LYS A 265 -19.18 16.13 12.21
N THR A 266 -19.56 15.72 13.40
CA THR A 266 -20.39 16.50 14.31
C THR A 266 -19.63 17.10 15.48
N GLU A 267 -18.56 16.44 15.92
CA GLU A 267 -17.78 16.83 17.10
C GLU A 267 -16.33 17.17 16.69
N PRO A 268 -15.77 18.30 17.15
CA PRO A 268 -14.37 18.61 16.91
C PRO A 268 -13.47 17.61 17.64
N VAL A 269 -12.38 17.20 16.98
CA VAL A 269 -11.33 16.41 17.62
C VAL A 269 -10.66 17.26 18.70
N SER A 270 -10.49 16.72 19.89
CA SER A 270 -9.89 17.47 21.01
C SER A 270 -8.42 17.83 20.71
N ALA A 271 -7.98 18.98 21.23
CA ALA A 271 -6.59 19.43 21.08
C ALA A 271 -5.57 18.40 21.61
N VAL A 272 -5.90 17.70 22.69
CA VAL A 272 -5.07 16.64 23.29
C VAL A 272 -4.93 15.46 22.32
N GLU A 273 -6.04 14.99 21.74
CA GLU A 273 -6.06 13.87 20.80
C GLU A 273 -5.31 14.23 19.51
N LEU A 274 -5.55 15.40 18.94
CA LEU A 274 -4.87 15.86 17.74
C LEU A 274 -3.36 16.05 17.97
N THR A 275 -2.94 16.61 19.10
CA THR A 275 -1.52 16.76 19.45
C THR A 275 -0.85 15.38 19.57
N ARG A 276 -1.51 14.41 20.19
CA ARG A 276 -1.01 13.04 20.27
C ARG A 276 -0.80 12.43 18.88
N LEU A 277 -1.78 12.55 17.97
CA LEU A 277 -1.71 12.01 16.61
C LEU A 277 -0.58 12.65 15.81
N LYS A 278 -0.44 13.97 15.85
CA LYS A 278 0.67 14.68 15.20
C LYS A 278 2.04 14.22 15.73
N THR A 279 2.15 14.02 17.05
CA THR A 279 3.37 13.51 17.68
C THR A 279 3.67 12.08 17.23
N GLN A 280 2.66 11.20 17.15
CA GLN A 280 2.80 9.84 16.68
C GLN A 280 3.22 9.78 15.20
N ALA A 281 2.60 10.57 14.34
CA ALA A 281 2.94 10.66 12.92
C ALA A 281 4.41 11.12 12.72
N ARG A 282 4.82 12.18 13.46
CA ARG A 282 6.21 12.65 13.47
C ARG A 282 7.19 11.56 13.93
N ALA A 283 6.89 10.90 15.04
CA ALA A 283 7.72 9.83 15.55
C ALA A 283 7.79 8.63 14.60
N GLY A 284 6.69 8.31 13.92
CA GLY A 284 6.62 7.27 12.89
C GLY A 284 7.54 7.56 11.72
N LEU A 285 7.48 8.78 11.16
CA LEU A 285 8.36 9.20 10.08
C LEU A 285 9.83 9.16 10.49
N LEU A 286 10.18 9.71 11.65
CA LEU A 286 11.56 9.71 12.15
C LEU A 286 12.09 8.29 12.36
N ARG A 287 11.26 7.36 12.88
CA ARG A 287 11.65 5.94 12.98
C ARG A 287 11.89 5.31 11.62
N GLY A 288 11.05 5.61 10.61
CA GLY A 288 11.25 5.14 9.24
C GLY A 288 12.57 5.62 8.63
N LEU A 289 13.03 6.82 9.01
CA LEU A 289 14.30 7.41 8.54
C LEU A 289 15.54 7.00 9.36
N ASN A 290 15.37 6.26 10.44
CA ASN A 290 16.47 5.94 11.38
C ASN A 290 17.37 4.77 10.93
N SER A 291 17.10 4.19 9.76
CA SER A 291 17.97 3.16 9.15
C SER A 291 18.22 3.49 7.68
N ASN A 292 19.36 3.01 7.15
CA ASN A 292 19.70 3.22 5.74
C ASN A 292 18.63 2.64 4.80
N SER A 293 18.15 1.44 5.09
CA SER A 293 17.09 0.79 4.31
C SER A 293 15.76 1.54 4.38
N GLY A 294 15.34 1.95 5.58
CA GLY A 294 14.11 2.72 5.76
C GLY A 294 14.17 4.09 5.08
N MET A 295 15.31 4.77 5.17
CA MET A 295 15.52 6.04 4.46
C MET A 295 15.47 5.84 2.94
N ALA A 296 16.15 4.83 2.41
CA ALA A 296 16.11 4.52 0.98
C ALA A 296 14.68 4.23 0.51
N GLU A 297 13.92 3.45 1.26
CA GLU A 297 12.52 3.13 0.97
C GLU A 297 11.65 4.39 0.95
N GLN A 298 11.71 5.23 1.98
CA GLN A 298 10.92 6.44 2.06
C GLN A 298 11.24 7.43 0.92
N LEU A 299 12.51 7.61 0.58
CA LEU A 299 12.91 8.46 -0.54
C LEU A 299 12.37 7.94 -1.87
N LEU A 300 12.45 6.62 -2.12
CA LEU A 300 11.89 6.00 -3.34
C LEU A 300 10.38 6.13 -3.40
N GLU A 301 9.66 5.88 -2.30
CA GLU A 301 8.21 6.01 -2.23
C GLU A 301 7.76 7.41 -2.67
N TYR A 302 8.34 8.43 -2.06
CA TYR A 302 7.96 9.82 -2.38
C TYR A 302 8.37 10.22 -3.80
N GLU A 303 9.55 9.80 -4.29
CA GLU A 303 9.96 10.04 -5.67
C GLU A 303 8.96 9.43 -6.66
N VAL A 304 8.64 8.15 -6.50
CA VAL A 304 7.79 7.40 -7.45
C VAL A 304 6.33 7.86 -7.39
N LYS A 305 5.82 8.17 -6.19
CA LYS A 305 4.40 8.51 -6.00
C LYS A 305 4.10 9.99 -6.21
N THR A 306 5.03 10.87 -5.85
CA THR A 306 4.78 12.33 -5.85
C THR A 306 5.63 13.10 -6.85
N GLY A 307 6.56 12.42 -7.54
CA GLY A 307 7.49 13.03 -8.49
C GLY A 307 8.69 13.75 -7.85
N SER A 308 8.80 13.73 -6.51
CA SER A 308 9.98 14.26 -5.81
C SER A 308 10.11 13.68 -4.40
N TRP A 309 11.26 13.08 -4.12
CA TRP A 309 11.62 12.62 -2.78
C TRP A 309 11.63 13.76 -1.73
N ARG A 310 11.81 15.02 -2.17
CA ARG A 310 11.80 16.20 -1.28
C ARG A 310 10.45 16.40 -0.59
N ASN A 311 9.35 15.91 -1.19
CA ASN A 311 8.01 16.01 -0.63
C ASN A 311 7.88 15.23 0.70
N LEU A 312 8.74 14.24 0.94
CA LEU A 312 8.86 13.53 2.22
C LEU A 312 9.10 14.49 3.39
N PHE A 313 10.01 15.44 3.22
CA PHE A 313 10.38 16.37 4.29
C PHE A 313 9.31 17.42 4.56
N GLY A 314 8.53 17.79 3.53
CA GLY A 314 7.36 18.67 3.70
C GLY A 314 6.14 18.02 4.37
N GLN A 315 6.13 16.70 4.50
CA GLN A 315 4.98 15.98 5.07
C GLN A 315 4.76 16.31 6.54
N LEU A 316 5.83 16.52 7.31
CA LEU A 316 5.72 16.91 8.73
C LEU A 316 5.03 18.26 8.92
N ASP A 317 5.34 19.24 8.07
CA ASP A 317 4.72 20.55 8.13
C ASP A 317 3.23 20.46 7.77
N LYS A 318 2.88 19.66 6.76
CA LYS A 318 1.49 19.42 6.38
C LYS A 318 0.69 18.77 7.51
N ILE A 319 1.25 17.74 8.16
CA ILE A 319 0.64 17.08 9.32
C ILE A 319 0.50 18.08 10.50
N ALA A 320 1.53 18.89 10.76
CA ALA A 320 1.49 19.89 11.82
C ALA A 320 0.41 20.95 11.60
N ALA A 321 0.13 21.28 10.34
CA ALA A 321 -0.88 22.28 9.96
C ALA A 321 -2.33 21.80 10.05
N VAL A 322 -2.60 20.48 10.12
CA VAL A 322 -3.97 19.94 10.21
C VAL A 322 -4.72 20.49 11.42
N THR A 323 -5.95 20.97 11.20
CA THR A 323 -6.84 21.51 12.25
C THR A 323 -8.03 20.59 12.51
N PRO A 324 -8.73 20.73 13.66
CA PRO A 324 -9.98 20.01 13.91
C PRO A 324 -11.05 20.31 12.84
N GLU A 325 -11.08 21.53 12.33
CA GLU A 325 -12.00 22.00 11.28
C GLU A 325 -11.72 21.29 9.95
N ASP A 326 -10.43 21.07 9.60
CA ASP A 326 -10.04 20.31 8.42
C ASP A 326 -10.54 18.86 8.53
N ILE A 327 -10.38 18.23 9.69
CA ILE A 327 -10.87 16.87 9.94
C ILE A 327 -12.38 16.79 9.74
N GLN A 328 -13.14 17.75 10.31
CA GLN A 328 -14.60 17.78 10.15
C GLN A 328 -15.01 18.00 8.70
N ARG A 329 -14.36 18.93 7.99
CA ARG A 329 -14.60 19.25 6.59
C ARG A 329 -14.38 18.01 5.71
N VAL A 330 -13.24 17.37 5.84
CA VAL A 330 -12.90 16.18 5.07
C VAL A 330 -13.80 15.00 5.44
N ALA A 331 -14.12 14.81 6.72
CA ALA A 331 -15.03 13.76 7.16
C ALA A 331 -16.44 13.93 6.56
N LYS A 332 -16.98 15.16 6.53
CA LYS A 332 -18.28 15.46 5.92
C LYS A 332 -18.30 15.19 4.42
N ALA A 333 -17.22 15.55 3.72
CA ALA A 333 -17.11 15.36 2.28
C ALA A 333 -16.92 13.90 1.88
N THR A 334 -16.20 13.12 2.68
CA THR A 334 -15.77 11.77 2.32
C THR A 334 -16.75 10.68 2.79
N PHE A 335 -17.18 10.73 4.05
CA PHE A 335 -17.97 9.67 4.65
C PHE A 335 -19.47 9.81 4.39
N THR A 336 -19.84 9.84 3.11
CA THR A 336 -21.23 9.88 2.69
C THR A 336 -21.74 8.49 2.27
N PRO A 337 -23.05 8.23 2.33
CA PRO A 337 -23.62 6.96 1.85
C PRO A 337 -23.26 6.68 0.38
N GLU A 338 -23.24 7.71 -0.46
CA GLU A 338 -22.96 7.59 -1.89
C GLU A 338 -21.52 7.14 -2.15
N ASN A 339 -20.57 7.50 -1.27
CA ASN A 339 -19.16 7.18 -1.40
C ASN A 339 -18.76 5.87 -0.70
N ARG A 340 -19.68 5.18 -0.04
CA ARG A 340 -19.41 4.01 0.81
C ARG A 340 -19.38 2.72 0.02
N ILE A 341 -18.39 1.88 0.33
CA ILE A 341 -18.27 0.49 -0.12
C ILE A 341 -18.30 -0.42 1.11
N VAL A 342 -19.11 -1.47 1.10
CA VAL A 342 -19.27 -2.42 2.20
C VAL A 342 -18.90 -3.81 1.75
N GLY A 343 -18.13 -4.52 2.55
CA GLY A 343 -17.83 -5.93 2.42
C GLY A 343 -18.31 -6.70 3.66
N LYS A 344 -19.09 -7.75 3.44
CA LYS A 344 -19.57 -8.65 4.51
C LYS A 344 -19.11 -10.06 4.24
N LEU A 345 -18.17 -10.55 5.03
CA LEU A 345 -17.82 -11.97 5.04
C LEU A 345 -18.58 -12.64 6.17
N LEU A 346 -19.53 -13.47 5.81
CA LEU A 346 -20.42 -14.17 6.75
C LEU A 346 -19.95 -15.61 6.96
N SER A 347 -20.22 -16.13 8.15
CA SER A 347 -20.01 -17.55 8.45
C SER A 347 -21.08 -18.38 7.76
N LYS A 348 -20.66 -19.32 6.90
CA LYS A 348 -21.58 -20.33 6.39
C LYS A 348 -21.99 -21.24 7.54
N GLN A 349 -23.28 -21.29 7.87
CA GLN A 349 -23.78 -22.23 8.86
C GLN A 349 -23.52 -23.67 8.38
N PRO A 350 -23.06 -24.56 9.28
CA PRO A 350 -23.04 -25.97 8.93
C PRO A 350 -24.49 -26.40 8.64
N GLY A 351 -24.69 -26.92 7.42
CA GLY A 351 -25.97 -27.49 7.02
C GLY A 351 -26.30 -28.77 7.78
#